data_18764fd95fb37612e3dacfe9aa0dd2b1
#
_entry.id   18764fd95fb37612e3dacfe9aa0dd2b1
#
_cell.length_a   1.000
_cell.length_b   1.000
_cell.length_c   1.000
_cell.angle_alpha   90.00
_cell.angle_beta   90.00
_cell.angle_gamma   90.00
#
_symmetry.space_group_name_H-M   'P 1'
#
loop_
_entity.id
_entity.type
_entity.pdbx_description
1 polymer ?
#
loop_
_entity_poly.entity_id
_entity_poly.type
_entity_poly.pdbx_seq_one_letter_code
_entity_poly.pdbx_strand_id
1 'polypeptide(L)'
;MKKSILIAVMALFFTAAQAQPTQPRSEYPRPQFERADWQCLNGTWTCELDFGQSGMENKLYESKGFGQNITVPFCPESELSGIGHKDFIPAIWYHRTLSIPQAWDGQHILLHFAGVDYRTKVFIDGKEVFEHFGGAASWAVDISRYVKAGSSHQLVVYAQDDVRSRLQPGGKQSRRLHSYECFYTRVTGIWAPVWMEPVQKNGLKNVRITPDLDNSQFVFEPEFLETDAEATFTVTVKDGQKVVGSKTVRASNSAYVAVPVKKVKTWSPETPFLYDVEYTVSGAEGNIIDNVRAYAGMRKVELRKGVFYLNNEPYYQRLVLDQGYYPDGQWTAPTDEALKQDIVLAKEAGFNGARLHQKVFDQRYFYWADHLGYLTWGESPSWEMDWTNQIAARNMIAEWEECVERDYSVPCLVAWSPLNETWMEDVDNQRARLTNDLYFMTRRLDRTRPVVTTSGGYHEGFTDIYAEHTYVQDPVALYHQLEMKPDGSVYNHFPDKSAPWKGEAYMIDEFGGIRWVQQMKAKEVTPAEQFWGYGKDPQSLDEYYQRLEEQVNVILAIPYITGFCYTQIVDVELEKNGIYTYDRERKFDMERIHRIFTKSREQARQEVDKMLKERDK
;
A
#
# COMPACT_ATOMS: atom_id res chain seq x y z
N MET A 1 -53.63 4.02 -63.48
CA MET A 1 -53.49 4.74 -62.18
C MET A 1 -52.32 4.10 -61.44
N LYS A 2 -51.12 4.68 -61.53
CA LYS A 2 -49.92 4.24 -60.80
C LYS A 2 -49.75 5.15 -59.60
N LYS A 3 -49.77 4.62 -58.38
CA LYS A 3 -49.45 5.34 -57.16
C LYS A 3 -47.95 5.22 -56.89
N SER A 4 -47.24 6.31 -56.98
CA SER A 4 -45.83 6.40 -56.56
C SER A 4 -45.77 6.64 -55.04
N ILE A 5 -45.08 5.75 -54.32
CA ILE A 5 -44.78 5.90 -52.91
C ILE A 5 -43.41 6.57 -52.81
N LEU A 6 -43.37 7.74 -52.22
CA LEU A 6 -42.15 8.49 -51.91
C LEU A 6 -41.64 8.04 -50.53
N ILE A 7 -40.50 7.35 -50.50
CA ILE A 7 -39.83 6.99 -49.26
C ILE A 7 -38.86 8.14 -48.90
N ALA A 8 -39.16 8.87 -47.82
CA ALA A 8 -38.24 9.85 -47.24
C ALA A 8 -37.23 9.11 -46.34
N VAL A 9 -35.98 9.11 -46.75
CA VAL A 9 -34.86 8.62 -45.92
C VAL A 9 -34.46 9.75 -44.98
N MET A 10 -34.78 9.59 -43.72
CA MET A 10 -34.37 10.49 -42.65
C MET A 10 -32.97 10.07 -42.20
N ALA A 11 -31.92 10.80 -42.61
CA ALA A 11 -30.55 10.63 -42.14
C ALA A 11 -30.42 11.15 -40.71
N LEU A 12 -30.36 10.25 -39.74
CA LEU A 12 -29.98 10.53 -38.36
C LEU A 12 -28.47 10.83 -38.32
N PHE A 13 -28.11 12.08 -38.21
CA PHE A 13 -26.75 12.44 -37.78
C PHE A 13 -26.58 12.13 -36.31
N PHE A 14 -25.93 11.00 -36.00
CA PHE A 14 -25.34 10.78 -34.69
C PHE A 14 -24.13 11.72 -34.56
N THR A 15 -24.28 12.85 -33.89
CA THR A 15 -23.16 13.56 -33.32
C THR A 15 -22.62 12.70 -32.20
N ALA A 16 -21.50 12.03 -32.44
CA ALA A 16 -20.71 11.45 -31.37
C ALA A 16 -20.31 12.59 -30.43
N ALA A 17 -20.99 12.69 -29.29
CA ALA A 17 -20.50 13.50 -28.19
C ALA A 17 -19.13 12.91 -27.84
N GLN A 18 -18.04 13.62 -28.15
CA GLN A 18 -16.75 13.30 -27.60
C GLN A 18 -16.92 13.38 -26.07
N ALA A 19 -16.93 12.21 -25.41
CA ALA A 19 -16.82 12.17 -23.96
C ALA A 19 -15.57 12.99 -23.60
N GLN A 20 -15.72 14.01 -22.79
CA GLN A 20 -14.56 14.68 -22.20
C GLN A 20 -13.72 13.59 -21.54
N PRO A 21 -12.38 13.62 -21.67
CA PRO A 21 -11.54 12.64 -20.99
C PRO A 21 -11.89 12.69 -19.51
N THR A 22 -12.38 11.58 -18.98
CA THR A 22 -12.67 11.43 -17.55
C THR A 22 -11.37 11.68 -16.81
N GLN A 23 -11.38 12.56 -15.83
CA GLN A 23 -10.21 12.87 -15.01
C GLN A 23 -9.72 11.56 -14.36
N PRO A 24 -8.43 11.17 -14.54
CA PRO A 24 -7.93 9.90 -14.00
C PRO A 24 -7.91 9.95 -12.47
N ARG A 25 -8.24 8.82 -11.83
CA ARG A 25 -8.21 8.68 -10.38
C ARG A 25 -8.91 9.86 -9.67
N SER A 26 -10.16 10.09 -10.06
CA SER A 26 -10.97 11.24 -9.62
C SER A 26 -11.74 10.97 -8.32
N GLU A 27 -11.66 9.77 -7.76
CA GLU A 27 -12.20 9.43 -6.45
C GLU A 27 -11.48 10.19 -5.32
N TYR A 28 -12.20 10.40 -4.19
CA TYR A 28 -11.59 11.08 -3.04
C TYR A 28 -10.43 10.24 -2.47
N PRO A 29 -9.20 10.77 -2.40
CA PRO A 29 -8.01 9.95 -2.13
C PRO A 29 -7.86 9.47 -0.68
N ARG A 30 -8.56 10.12 0.27
CA ARG A 30 -8.45 9.83 1.72
C ARG A 30 -9.78 9.38 2.32
N PRO A 31 -10.27 8.15 2.01
CA PRO A 31 -11.66 7.75 2.26
C PRO A 31 -12.04 7.62 3.74
N GLN A 32 -11.08 7.50 4.66
CA GLN A 32 -11.33 7.53 6.10
C GLN A 32 -11.38 8.94 6.72
N PHE A 33 -11.28 10.00 5.89
CA PHE A 33 -11.29 11.37 6.36
C PHE A 33 -11.78 12.30 5.24
N GLU A 34 -13.07 12.17 4.87
CA GLU A 34 -13.63 12.77 3.66
C GLU A 34 -14.38 14.08 3.97
N ARG A 35 -14.01 15.16 3.27
CA ARG A 35 -14.77 16.40 3.22
C ARG A 35 -15.59 16.50 1.94
N ALA A 36 -16.73 17.18 2.03
CA ALA A 36 -17.60 17.38 0.88
C ALA A 36 -17.03 18.40 -0.13
N ASP A 37 -16.28 19.38 0.37
CA ASP A 37 -15.66 20.42 -0.46
C ASP A 37 -14.17 20.13 -0.66
N TRP A 38 -13.78 19.86 -1.90
CA TRP A 38 -12.42 19.57 -2.32
C TRP A 38 -12.28 19.69 -3.83
N GLN A 39 -11.06 19.72 -4.31
CA GLN A 39 -10.77 19.79 -5.74
C GLN A 39 -9.69 18.78 -6.11
N CYS A 40 -10.01 17.83 -7.00
CA CYS A 40 -9.04 16.93 -7.59
C CYS A 40 -8.13 17.69 -8.56
N LEU A 41 -6.83 17.54 -8.42
CA LEU A 41 -5.82 18.15 -9.28
C LEU A 41 -5.18 17.15 -10.26
N ASN A 42 -5.65 15.90 -10.31
CA ASN A 42 -5.21 14.94 -11.32
C ASN A 42 -5.58 15.40 -12.73
N GLY A 43 -5.03 14.75 -13.75
CA GLY A 43 -5.27 15.06 -15.16
C GLY A 43 -4.07 15.73 -15.82
N THR A 44 -4.30 16.56 -16.83
CA THR A 44 -3.21 17.14 -17.62
C THR A 44 -2.46 18.24 -16.86
N TRP A 45 -1.16 18.04 -16.70
CA TRP A 45 -0.18 19.03 -16.28
C TRP A 45 0.83 19.24 -17.41
N THR A 46 1.69 20.25 -17.31
CA THR A 46 2.88 20.36 -18.17
C THR A 46 4.12 20.00 -17.38
N CYS A 47 5.16 19.47 -18.05
CA CYS A 47 6.38 19.07 -17.37
C CYS A 47 7.63 19.32 -18.22
N GLU A 48 8.78 19.29 -17.54
CA GLU A 48 10.13 19.34 -18.09
C GLU A 48 10.99 18.26 -17.40
N LEU A 49 11.57 17.33 -18.17
CA LEU A 49 12.52 16.37 -17.68
C LEU A 49 13.90 17.04 -17.57
N ASP A 50 14.40 17.23 -16.35
CA ASP A 50 15.64 17.98 -16.08
C ASP A 50 16.85 17.04 -15.93
N PHE A 51 17.30 16.50 -17.04
CA PHE A 51 18.47 15.59 -17.08
C PHE A 51 19.75 16.24 -16.59
N GLY A 52 19.89 17.55 -16.73
CA GLY A 52 21.05 18.33 -16.30
C GLY A 52 20.99 18.81 -14.86
N GLN A 53 19.85 18.62 -14.19
CA GLN A 53 19.56 19.17 -12.85
C GLN A 53 19.85 20.67 -12.74
N SER A 54 19.63 21.42 -13.83
CA SER A 54 19.90 22.85 -13.95
C SER A 54 18.68 23.73 -13.76
N GLY A 55 17.51 23.14 -13.54
CA GLY A 55 16.23 23.87 -13.47
C GLY A 55 16.17 24.90 -12.36
N MET A 56 16.85 24.67 -11.21
CA MET A 56 16.93 25.66 -10.12
C MET A 56 17.73 26.90 -10.56
N GLU A 57 18.87 26.73 -11.23
CA GLU A 57 19.69 27.81 -11.77
C GLU A 57 18.95 28.57 -12.89
N ASN A 58 18.24 27.84 -13.73
CA ASN A 58 17.43 28.38 -14.82
C ASN A 58 16.07 28.94 -14.34
N LYS A 59 15.79 28.91 -13.03
CA LYS A 59 14.58 29.41 -12.39
C LYS A 59 13.29 28.82 -12.97
N LEU A 60 13.27 27.54 -13.26
CA LEU A 60 12.08 26.85 -13.77
C LEU A 60 10.90 26.96 -12.81
N TYR A 61 11.14 27.26 -11.54
CA TYR A 61 10.11 27.54 -10.54
C TYR A 61 9.29 28.83 -10.80
N GLU A 62 9.76 29.73 -11.68
CA GLU A 62 9.04 30.93 -12.14
C GLU A 62 8.22 30.66 -13.43
N SER A 63 8.26 29.42 -13.95
CA SER A 63 7.60 29.06 -15.21
C SER A 63 6.07 29.17 -15.12
N LYS A 64 5.46 29.49 -16.26
CA LYS A 64 4.00 29.50 -16.45
C LYS A 64 3.53 28.34 -17.34
N GLY A 65 4.36 27.31 -17.49
CA GLY A 65 4.12 26.11 -18.27
C GLY A 65 5.40 25.58 -18.89
N PHE A 66 5.39 24.29 -19.22
CA PHE A 66 6.49 23.59 -19.88
C PHE A 66 6.04 23.06 -21.24
N GLY A 67 7.01 22.64 -22.06
CA GLY A 67 6.74 22.23 -23.43
C GLY A 67 6.09 20.86 -23.60
N GLN A 68 6.09 20.01 -22.57
CA GLN A 68 5.58 18.64 -22.61
C GLN A 68 4.37 18.48 -21.69
N ASN A 69 3.36 17.73 -22.12
CA ASN A 69 2.23 17.37 -21.29
C ASN A 69 2.52 16.06 -20.55
N ILE A 70 1.98 15.94 -19.32
CA ILE A 70 1.96 14.73 -18.53
C ILE A 70 0.60 14.54 -17.89
N THR A 71 0.12 13.31 -17.80
CA THR A 71 -1.12 12.96 -17.10
C THR A 71 -0.83 12.54 -15.66
N VAL A 72 -1.05 13.43 -14.69
CA VAL A 72 -0.97 13.15 -13.25
C VAL A 72 -2.20 12.32 -12.84
N PRO A 73 -2.07 11.26 -12.01
CA PRO A 73 -0.95 10.94 -11.13
C PRO A 73 0.05 9.91 -11.66
N PHE A 74 0.15 9.72 -12.96
CA PHE A 74 1.04 8.70 -13.52
C PHE A 74 2.47 9.23 -13.65
N CYS A 75 3.46 8.44 -13.20
CA CYS A 75 4.87 8.79 -13.31
C CYS A 75 5.34 8.83 -14.78
N PRO A 76 6.39 9.58 -15.10
CA PRO A 76 6.85 9.76 -16.48
C PRO A 76 7.31 8.46 -17.16
N GLU A 77 7.67 7.41 -16.42
CA GLU A 77 8.03 6.09 -16.95
C GLU A 77 6.81 5.30 -17.43
N SER A 78 5.62 5.60 -16.92
CA SER A 78 4.39 4.88 -17.27
C SER A 78 3.83 5.33 -18.63
N GLU A 79 3.14 4.41 -19.33
CA GLU A 79 2.45 4.73 -20.58
C GLU A 79 1.24 5.63 -20.35
N LEU A 80 0.55 5.46 -19.21
CA LEU A 80 -0.62 6.27 -18.83
C LEU A 80 -0.27 7.74 -18.55
N SER A 81 0.99 8.06 -18.27
CA SER A 81 1.44 9.45 -18.19
C SER A 81 1.39 10.19 -19.53
N GLY A 82 1.43 9.45 -20.64
CA GLY A 82 1.59 9.98 -21.98
C GLY A 82 3.04 10.24 -22.38
N ILE A 83 4.03 9.91 -21.52
CA ILE A 83 5.46 10.09 -21.76
C ILE A 83 6.14 8.74 -22.05
N GLY A 84 6.05 7.78 -21.13
CA GLY A 84 6.64 6.45 -21.29
C GLY A 84 8.18 6.44 -21.32
N HIS A 85 8.85 7.38 -20.65
CA HIS A 85 10.30 7.49 -20.63
C HIS A 85 10.90 6.56 -19.58
N LYS A 86 11.52 5.46 -20.02
CA LYS A 86 12.03 4.39 -19.13
C LYS A 86 13.52 4.50 -18.77
N ASP A 87 14.23 5.53 -19.23
CA ASP A 87 15.60 5.81 -18.79
C ASP A 87 15.60 6.60 -17.47
N PHE A 88 16.78 6.79 -16.88
CA PHE A 88 16.91 7.53 -15.62
C PHE A 88 16.50 8.99 -15.79
N ILE A 89 15.61 9.44 -14.90
CA ILE A 89 15.17 10.83 -14.81
C ILE A 89 15.67 11.38 -13.47
N PRO A 90 16.81 12.11 -13.44
CA PRO A 90 17.36 12.61 -12.18
C PRO A 90 16.52 13.69 -11.52
N ALA A 91 15.72 14.41 -12.31
CA ALA A 91 14.76 15.38 -11.81
C ALA A 91 13.68 15.69 -12.85
N ILE A 92 12.51 16.09 -12.38
CA ILE A 92 11.37 16.51 -13.19
C ILE A 92 10.71 17.74 -12.57
N TRP A 93 10.28 18.65 -13.44
CA TRP A 93 9.49 19.82 -13.09
C TRP A 93 8.07 19.65 -13.60
N TYR A 94 7.09 19.93 -12.78
CA TYR A 94 5.67 19.93 -13.11
C TYR A 94 5.11 21.33 -12.98
N HIS A 95 4.15 21.67 -13.82
CA HIS A 95 3.41 22.93 -13.72
C HIS A 95 1.92 22.71 -13.90
N ARG A 96 1.13 23.41 -13.08
CA ARG A 96 -0.32 23.52 -13.18
C ARG A 96 -0.80 24.88 -12.69
N THR A 97 -1.81 25.44 -13.33
CA THR A 97 -2.54 26.60 -12.80
C THR A 97 -3.56 26.13 -11.77
N LEU A 98 -3.48 26.66 -10.56
CA LEU A 98 -4.48 26.48 -9.50
C LEU A 98 -5.54 27.57 -9.63
N SER A 99 -6.81 27.18 -9.60
CA SER A 99 -7.94 28.10 -9.49
C SER A 99 -8.54 27.97 -8.10
N ILE A 100 -8.39 28.99 -7.26
CA ILE A 100 -8.87 28.98 -5.89
C ILE A 100 -10.32 29.49 -5.86
N PRO A 101 -11.30 28.67 -5.43
CA PRO A 101 -12.70 29.10 -5.34
C PRO A 101 -12.87 30.31 -4.42
N GLN A 102 -13.74 31.27 -4.79
CA GLN A 102 -14.05 32.41 -3.92
C GLN A 102 -14.67 31.98 -2.59
N ALA A 103 -15.39 30.85 -2.58
CA ALA A 103 -16.00 30.29 -1.37
C ALA A 103 -14.99 29.84 -0.30
N TRP A 104 -13.71 29.71 -0.66
CA TRP A 104 -12.63 29.31 0.24
C TRP A 104 -11.94 30.50 0.94
N ASP A 105 -12.49 31.72 0.76
CA ASP A 105 -11.93 32.93 1.37
C ASP A 105 -11.90 32.83 2.91
N GLY A 106 -10.75 33.18 3.50
CA GLY A 106 -10.55 33.15 4.95
C GLY A 106 -10.34 31.74 5.57
N GLN A 107 -10.27 30.70 4.73
CA GLN A 107 -9.98 29.34 5.17
C GLN A 107 -8.51 28.95 4.93
N HIS A 108 -8.01 27.92 5.65
CA HIS A 108 -6.80 27.24 5.23
C HIS A 108 -7.07 26.48 3.94
N ILE A 109 -6.09 26.46 3.05
CA ILE A 109 -6.14 25.71 1.79
C ILE A 109 -5.02 24.70 1.84
N LEU A 110 -5.37 23.45 2.05
CA LEU A 110 -4.42 22.33 2.13
C LEU A 110 -4.23 21.75 0.73
N LEU A 111 -2.99 21.77 0.24
CA LEU A 111 -2.57 21.09 -0.97
C LEU A 111 -1.93 19.76 -0.58
N HIS A 112 -2.51 18.66 -1.06
CA HIS A 112 -2.14 17.31 -0.72
C HIS A 112 -1.47 16.60 -1.88
N PHE A 113 -0.46 15.79 -1.55
CA PHE A 113 0.19 14.85 -2.44
C PHE A 113 0.16 13.47 -1.78
N ALA A 114 -0.42 12.48 -2.44
CA ALA A 114 -0.49 11.12 -1.92
C ALA A 114 0.84 10.35 -2.06
N GLY A 115 1.71 10.77 -2.98
CA GLY A 115 3.06 10.22 -3.16
C GLY A 115 3.82 10.94 -4.27
N VAL A 116 5.06 11.33 -3.98
CA VAL A 116 5.99 11.94 -4.95
C VAL A 116 7.39 11.42 -4.67
N ASP A 117 7.99 10.66 -5.57
CA ASP A 117 9.33 10.10 -5.42
C ASP A 117 10.38 11.06 -5.98
N TYR A 118 11.37 11.53 -5.24
CA TYR A 118 11.66 11.28 -3.83
C TYR A 118 11.76 12.60 -3.06
N ARG A 119 12.68 13.54 -3.45
CA ARG A 119 12.83 14.88 -2.86
C ARG A 119 11.97 15.86 -3.62
N THR A 120 11.00 16.45 -2.97
CA THR A 120 10.01 17.33 -3.59
C THR A 120 10.12 18.76 -3.09
N LYS A 121 10.07 19.74 -3.99
CA LYS A 121 9.88 21.16 -3.65
C LYS A 121 8.63 21.70 -4.32
N VAL A 122 7.86 22.47 -3.58
CA VAL A 122 6.62 23.11 -4.06
C VAL A 122 6.80 24.60 -4.13
N PHE A 123 6.41 25.19 -5.25
CA PHE A 123 6.47 26.63 -5.49
C PHE A 123 5.08 27.16 -5.87
N ILE A 124 4.70 28.31 -5.30
CA ILE A 124 3.50 29.07 -5.68
C ILE A 124 3.96 30.43 -6.18
N ASP A 125 3.60 30.78 -7.43
CA ASP A 125 3.98 32.04 -8.09
C ASP A 125 5.48 32.37 -7.96
N GLY A 126 6.31 31.33 -8.14
CA GLY A 126 7.78 31.42 -8.08
C GLY A 126 8.39 31.45 -6.68
N LYS A 127 7.58 31.32 -5.60
CA LYS A 127 8.07 31.24 -4.22
C LYS A 127 8.06 29.82 -3.72
N GLU A 128 9.17 29.34 -3.18
CA GLU A 128 9.22 28.05 -2.48
C GLU A 128 8.34 28.12 -1.22
N VAL A 129 7.41 27.18 -1.09
CA VAL A 129 6.45 27.12 0.00
C VAL A 129 6.64 25.89 0.88
N PHE A 130 7.23 24.82 0.32
CA PHE A 130 7.43 23.57 1.04
C PHE A 130 8.52 22.71 0.40
N GLU A 131 9.19 21.90 1.21
CA GLU A 131 10.10 20.83 0.79
C GLU A 131 9.79 19.57 1.58
N HIS A 132 9.78 18.41 0.90
CA HIS A 132 9.54 17.10 1.50
C HIS A 132 10.57 16.08 1.00
N PHE A 133 10.91 15.11 1.85
CA PHE A 133 11.74 13.95 1.55
C PHE A 133 10.95 12.68 1.88
N GLY A 134 10.84 11.77 0.95
CA GLY A 134 10.10 10.52 1.09
C GLY A 134 9.22 10.26 -0.13
N GLY A 135 9.41 9.12 -0.80
CA GLY A 135 8.71 8.78 -2.04
C GLY A 135 7.35 8.12 -1.82
N ALA A 136 7.16 7.48 -0.69
CA ALA A 136 6.03 6.59 -0.43
C ALA A 136 4.95 7.19 0.47
N ALA A 137 5.29 8.17 1.31
CA ALA A 137 4.36 8.78 2.26
C ALA A 137 3.48 9.87 1.61
N SER A 138 2.27 10.04 2.15
CA SER A 138 1.38 11.15 1.80
C SER A 138 1.64 12.35 2.71
N TRP A 139 1.65 13.53 2.15
CA TRP A 139 1.87 14.78 2.89
C TRP A 139 0.98 15.90 2.36
N ALA A 140 0.86 16.96 3.13
CA ALA A 140 0.10 18.16 2.77
C ALA A 140 0.83 19.43 3.18
N VAL A 141 0.61 20.50 2.42
CA VAL A 141 1.10 21.84 2.74
C VAL A 141 -0.05 22.83 2.77
N ASP A 142 -0.07 23.70 3.79
CA ASP A 142 -0.98 24.84 3.86
C ASP A 142 -0.46 25.97 2.96
N ILE A 143 -1.16 26.21 1.86
CA ILE A 143 -0.83 27.24 0.90
C ILE A 143 -1.62 28.54 1.08
N SER A 144 -2.51 28.67 2.06
CA SER A 144 -3.45 29.79 2.25
C SER A 144 -2.79 31.17 2.27
N ARG A 145 -1.58 31.30 2.83
CA ARG A 145 -0.84 32.58 2.84
C ARG A 145 -0.17 32.94 1.52
N TYR A 146 -0.16 32.04 0.55
CA TYR A 146 0.48 32.22 -0.75
C TYR A 146 -0.52 32.37 -1.90
N VAL A 147 -1.78 32.08 -1.64
CA VAL A 147 -2.86 32.14 -2.64
C VAL A 147 -3.97 33.08 -2.19
N LYS A 148 -4.79 33.53 -3.14
CA LYS A 148 -5.95 34.38 -2.88
C LYS A 148 -7.21 33.73 -3.44
N ALA A 149 -8.26 33.65 -2.63
CA ALA A 149 -9.56 33.17 -3.07
C ALA A 149 -10.09 33.99 -4.27
N GLY A 150 -10.76 33.34 -5.20
CA GLY A 150 -11.26 33.94 -6.44
C GLY A 150 -10.20 34.25 -7.48
N SER A 151 -8.94 33.78 -7.30
CA SER A 151 -7.86 34.02 -8.27
C SER A 151 -7.16 32.74 -8.70
N SER A 152 -6.29 32.87 -9.69
CA SER A 152 -5.48 31.78 -10.22
C SER A 152 -4.01 32.01 -9.88
N HIS A 153 -3.31 30.92 -9.53
CA HIS A 153 -1.93 30.90 -9.13
C HIS A 153 -1.14 29.84 -9.90
N GLN A 154 0.17 30.03 -10.07
CA GLN A 154 1.04 29.08 -10.73
C GLN A 154 1.61 28.11 -9.68
N LEU A 155 1.22 26.84 -9.75
CA LEU A 155 1.85 25.76 -9.00
C LEU A 155 2.98 25.18 -9.84
N VAL A 156 4.19 25.17 -9.28
CA VAL A 156 5.32 24.41 -9.82
C VAL A 156 5.78 23.41 -8.78
N VAL A 157 5.96 22.16 -9.20
CA VAL A 157 6.49 21.08 -8.35
C VAL A 157 7.78 20.58 -8.98
N TYR A 158 8.83 20.53 -8.19
CA TYR A 158 10.09 19.91 -8.52
C TYR A 158 10.20 18.58 -7.78
N ALA A 159 10.55 17.52 -8.47
CA ALA A 159 10.89 16.24 -7.88
C ALA A 159 12.26 15.77 -8.36
N GLN A 160 13.11 15.40 -7.43
CA GLN A 160 14.45 14.83 -7.66
C GLN A 160 14.47 13.41 -7.13
N ASP A 161 14.90 12.48 -7.97
CA ASP A 161 15.02 11.07 -7.61
C ASP A 161 16.37 10.51 -8.07
N ASP A 162 17.09 9.84 -7.16
CA ASP A 162 18.33 9.14 -7.44
C ASP A 162 18.32 7.73 -6.80
N VAL A 163 17.61 6.82 -7.44
CA VAL A 163 17.51 5.41 -7.01
C VAL A 163 18.87 4.71 -6.91
N ARG A 164 19.94 5.27 -7.52
CA ARG A 164 21.31 4.72 -7.49
C ARG A 164 22.14 5.24 -6.33
N SER A 165 21.71 6.29 -5.63
CA SER A 165 22.45 6.87 -4.50
C SER A 165 22.54 5.92 -3.30
N ARG A 166 21.56 5.02 -3.16
CA ARG A 166 21.37 4.14 -1.99
C ARG A 166 21.15 4.89 -0.67
N LEU A 167 20.80 6.18 -0.75
CA LEU A 167 20.52 7.01 0.43
C LEU A 167 19.04 7.14 0.72
N GLN A 168 18.19 6.54 -0.10
CA GLN A 168 16.73 6.54 0.00
C GLN A 168 16.18 5.12 -0.14
N PRO A 169 15.02 4.80 0.46
CA PRO A 169 14.29 3.57 0.17
C PRO A 169 13.90 3.52 -1.30
N GLY A 170 14.19 2.43 -1.99
CA GLY A 170 13.93 2.28 -3.42
C GLY A 170 12.97 1.14 -3.77
N GLY A 171 12.74 0.24 -2.82
CA GLY A 171 11.93 -0.95 -3.07
C GLY A 171 12.49 -1.81 -4.21
N LYS A 172 11.61 -2.30 -5.06
CA LYS A 172 12.00 -3.11 -6.23
C LYS A 172 12.28 -2.28 -7.50
N GLN A 173 12.56 -1.00 -7.37
CA GLN A 173 12.92 -0.14 -8.50
C GLN A 173 14.33 -0.50 -9.03
N SER A 174 14.43 -0.74 -10.35
CA SER A 174 15.69 -1.13 -10.99
C SER A 174 16.72 -0.01 -10.97
N ARG A 175 17.93 -0.31 -10.50
CA ARG A 175 19.11 0.57 -10.63
C ARG A 175 19.84 0.40 -11.98
N ARG A 176 19.35 -0.49 -12.86
CA ARG A 176 19.81 -0.67 -14.24
C ARG A 176 18.85 0.05 -15.20
N LEU A 177 19.29 0.22 -16.44
CA LEU A 177 18.45 0.86 -17.46
C LEU A 177 17.13 0.14 -17.66
N HIS A 178 17.16 -1.18 -17.66
CA HIS A 178 15.99 -2.04 -17.82
C HIS A 178 15.70 -2.81 -16.53
N SER A 179 14.50 -3.35 -16.43
CA SER A 179 14.16 -4.34 -15.40
C SER A 179 15.06 -5.59 -15.54
N TYR A 180 15.30 -6.25 -14.41
CA TYR A 180 16.07 -7.49 -14.36
C TYR A 180 15.61 -8.32 -13.15
N GLU A 181 15.57 -9.63 -13.28
CA GLU A 181 15.18 -10.51 -12.17
C GLU A 181 13.85 -10.07 -11.56
N CYS A 182 13.85 -9.73 -10.29
CA CYS A 182 12.71 -9.21 -9.51
C CYS A 182 12.79 -7.70 -9.25
N PHE A 183 13.53 -6.96 -10.06
CA PHE A 183 13.57 -5.49 -10.04
C PHE A 183 12.91 -4.93 -11.29
N TYR A 184 12.03 -3.95 -11.10
CA TYR A 184 11.10 -3.46 -12.11
C TYR A 184 11.40 -2.04 -12.56
N THR A 185 10.66 -1.57 -13.56
CA THR A 185 10.75 -0.19 -14.04
C THR A 185 10.59 0.79 -12.88
N ARG A 186 11.39 1.85 -12.87
CA ARG A 186 11.43 2.92 -11.86
C ARG A 186 10.16 3.75 -11.86
N VAL A 187 10.03 4.53 -10.81
CA VAL A 187 8.97 5.53 -10.61
C VAL A 187 9.61 6.82 -10.15
N THR A 188 9.47 7.90 -10.90
CA THR A 188 10.03 9.22 -10.59
C THR A 188 8.92 10.25 -10.43
N GLY A 189 9.03 11.12 -9.42
CA GLY A 189 8.11 12.24 -9.22
C GLY A 189 6.71 11.83 -8.78
N ILE A 190 5.69 12.54 -9.26
CA ILE A 190 4.30 12.34 -8.85
C ILE A 190 3.79 10.99 -9.39
N TRP A 191 3.45 10.07 -8.48
CA TRP A 191 2.90 8.76 -8.82
C TRP A 191 1.56 8.46 -8.15
N ALA A 192 1.06 9.35 -7.27
CA ALA A 192 -0.19 9.18 -6.56
C ALA A 192 -1.02 10.47 -6.60
N PRO A 193 -2.34 10.44 -6.30
CA PRO A 193 -3.25 11.57 -6.48
C PRO A 193 -2.79 12.87 -5.82
N VAL A 194 -3.13 13.98 -6.48
CA VAL A 194 -2.93 15.35 -5.99
C VAL A 194 -4.30 16.03 -5.87
N TRP A 195 -4.56 16.68 -4.75
CA TRP A 195 -5.82 17.41 -4.52
C TRP A 195 -5.64 18.57 -3.55
N MET A 196 -6.65 19.43 -3.46
CA MET A 196 -6.70 20.46 -2.43
C MET A 196 -8.09 20.56 -1.81
N GLU A 197 -8.13 21.02 -0.55
CA GLU A 197 -9.36 21.20 0.20
C GLU A 197 -9.29 22.43 1.11
N PRO A 198 -10.43 23.10 1.34
CA PRO A 198 -10.52 24.19 2.31
C PRO A 198 -10.77 23.62 3.69
N VAL A 199 -10.13 24.17 4.69
CA VAL A 199 -10.36 23.83 6.10
C VAL A 199 -10.50 25.11 6.90
N GLN A 200 -11.58 25.22 7.67
CA GLN A 200 -11.77 26.36 8.55
C GLN A 200 -10.63 26.45 9.57
N LYS A 201 -10.37 27.66 10.08
CA LYS A 201 -9.26 27.93 10.98
C LYS A 201 -9.11 26.94 12.15
N ASN A 202 -10.24 26.58 12.78
CA ASN A 202 -10.28 25.61 13.88
C ASN A 202 -10.77 24.21 13.42
N GLY A 203 -10.59 23.88 12.13
CA GLY A 203 -10.97 22.60 11.56
C GLY A 203 -9.99 21.49 11.91
N LEU A 204 -10.40 20.28 11.63
CA LEU A 204 -9.61 19.06 11.86
C LEU A 204 -8.48 18.93 10.83
N LYS A 205 -7.31 18.56 11.28
CA LYS A 205 -6.21 18.09 10.43
C LYS A 205 -6.26 16.58 10.25
N ASN A 206 -6.53 15.86 11.34
CA ASN A 206 -6.60 14.40 11.38
C ASN A 206 -7.44 13.92 12.57
N VAL A 207 -7.87 12.66 12.54
CA VAL A 207 -8.40 11.92 13.70
C VAL A 207 -7.85 10.51 13.68
N ARG A 208 -7.11 10.14 14.71
CA ARG A 208 -6.64 8.77 14.92
C ARG A 208 -7.78 7.94 15.52
N ILE A 209 -8.05 6.74 14.98
CA ILE A 209 -9.10 5.82 15.42
C ILE A 209 -8.47 4.57 16.00
N THR A 210 -8.74 4.29 17.27
CA THR A 210 -8.31 3.05 17.93
C THR A 210 -9.54 2.22 18.31
N PRO A 211 -9.77 1.05 17.71
CA PRO A 211 -10.80 0.13 18.17
C PRO A 211 -10.37 -0.54 19.49
N ASP A 212 -11.25 -0.53 20.47
CA ASP A 212 -11.06 -1.18 21.77
C ASP A 212 -12.20 -2.19 22.00
N LEU A 213 -12.01 -3.38 21.43
CA LEU A 213 -13.02 -4.44 21.44
C LEU A 213 -13.33 -4.91 22.85
N ASP A 214 -12.31 -5.00 23.73
CA ASP A 214 -12.49 -5.52 25.10
C ASP A 214 -13.39 -4.60 25.95
N ASN A 215 -13.35 -3.28 25.70
CA ASN A 215 -14.22 -2.30 26.35
C ASN A 215 -15.42 -1.90 25.49
N SER A 216 -15.61 -2.52 24.30
CA SER A 216 -16.73 -2.24 23.40
C SER A 216 -16.83 -0.74 23.04
N GLN A 217 -15.72 -0.12 22.68
CA GLN A 217 -15.64 1.30 22.34
C GLN A 217 -14.64 1.58 21.23
N PHE A 218 -14.80 2.72 20.56
CA PHE A 218 -13.73 3.34 19.78
C PHE A 218 -13.14 4.49 20.57
N VAL A 219 -11.83 4.70 20.41
CA VAL A 219 -11.13 5.88 20.91
C VAL A 219 -10.74 6.74 19.72
N PHE A 220 -11.07 8.03 19.81
CA PHE A 220 -10.74 9.02 18.80
C PHE A 220 -9.82 10.09 19.39
N GLU A 221 -8.71 10.35 18.71
CA GLU A 221 -7.71 11.36 19.09
C GLU A 221 -7.63 12.38 17.96
N PRO A 222 -8.31 13.55 18.09
CA PRO A 222 -8.33 14.56 17.04
C PRO A 222 -7.06 15.40 17.04
N GLU A 223 -6.66 15.83 15.85
CA GLU A 223 -5.67 16.88 15.60
C GLU A 223 -6.33 18.03 14.84
N PHE A 224 -6.23 19.24 15.39
CA PHE A 224 -6.79 20.45 14.79
C PHE A 224 -5.68 21.30 14.18
N LEU A 225 -6.01 22.09 13.14
CA LEU A 225 -5.10 23.09 12.58
C LEU A 225 -4.80 24.19 13.62
N GLU A 226 -5.86 24.71 14.24
CA GLU A 226 -5.81 25.59 15.38
C GLU A 226 -6.88 25.16 16.39
N THR A 227 -6.72 25.54 17.66
CA THR A 227 -7.71 25.24 18.71
C THR A 227 -8.36 26.50 19.22
N ASP A 228 -9.69 26.46 19.39
CA ASP A 228 -10.48 27.49 20.05
C ASP A 228 -11.03 26.95 21.38
N ALA A 229 -10.89 27.75 22.43
CA ALA A 229 -11.33 27.39 23.77
C ALA A 229 -12.82 27.09 23.90
N GLU A 230 -13.64 27.70 23.05
CA GLU A 230 -15.10 27.58 23.08
C GLU A 230 -15.64 26.54 22.06
N ALA A 231 -14.78 26.03 21.16
CA ALA A 231 -15.17 25.04 20.18
C ALA A 231 -15.36 23.65 20.81
N THR A 232 -16.31 22.89 20.27
CA THR A 232 -16.58 21.51 20.65
C THR A 232 -16.32 20.55 19.50
N PHE A 233 -15.91 19.34 19.84
CA PHE A 233 -15.69 18.22 18.92
C PHE A 233 -16.67 17.10 19.25
N THR A 234 -17.49 16.72 18.29
CA THR A 234 -18.47 15.64 18.41
C THR A 234 -18.10 14.50 17.48
N VAL A 235 -18.02 13.30 18.02
CA VAL A 235 -17.92 12.06 17.26
C VAL A 235 -19.26 11.33 17.32
N THR A 236 -19.77 10.92 16.17
CA THR A 236 -20.98 10.10 16.03
C THR A 236 -20.67 8.83 15.27
N VAL A 237 -20.91 7.68 15.89
CA VAL A 237 -20.71 6.34 15.31
C VAL A 237 -22.08 5.76 14.95
N LYS A 238 -22.24 5.27 13.72
CA LYS A 238 -23.51 4.77 13.17
C LYS A 238 -23.39 3.33 12.66
N ASP A 239 -24.46 2.58 12.78
CA ASP A 239 -24.72 1.30 12.10
C ASP A 239 -25.79 1.60 11.01
N GLY A 240 -25.34 1.94 9.80
CA GLY A 240 -26.19 2.54 8.77
C GLY A 240 -26.79 3.86 9.24
N GLN A 241 -28.11 3.96 9.25
CA GLN A 241 -28.79 5.19 9.73
C GLN A 241 -28.90 5.30 11.26
N LYS A 242 -28.54 4.25 11.99
CA LYS A 242 -28.73 4.20 13.45
C LYS A 242 -27.49 4.68 14.18
N VAL A 243 -27.61 5.71 15.00
CA VAL A 243 -26.57 6.11 15.95
C VAL A 243 -26.42 5.03 17.03
N VAL A 244 -25.22 4.45 17.13
CA VAL A 244 -24.87 3.43 18.12
C VAL A 244 -23.93 3.94 19.22
N GLY A 245 -23.30 5.08 19.00
CA GLY A 245 -22.49 5.79 19.97
C GLY A 245 -22.31 7.24 19.55
N SER A 246 -22.26 8.17 20.51
CA SER A 246 -21.88 9.56 20.24
C SER A 246 -21.30 10.21 21.49
N LYS A 247 -20.35 11.12 21.31
CA LYS A 247 -19.75 11.88 22.41
C LYS A 247 -19.28 13.23 21.93
N THR A 248 -19.57 14.26 22.73
CA THR A 248 -19.08 15.63 22.53
C THR A 248 -18.10 15.98 23.62
N VAL A 249 -16.98 16.59 23.25
CA VAL A 249 -15.96 17.13 24.16
C VAL A 249 -15.55 18.52 23.69
N ARG A 250 -14.79 19.24 24.51
CA ARG A 250 -14.11 20.47 24.07
C ARG A 250 -13.08 20.14 22.98
N ALA A 251 -12.98 20.93 21.93
CA ALA A 251 -11.99 20.78 20.88
C ALA A 251 -10.57 21.04 21.44
N SER A 252 -9.71 20.02 21.37
CA SER A 252 -8.33 20.08 21.88
C SER A 252 -7.48 18.98 21.26
N ASN A 253 -6.21 19.28 20.93
CA ASN A 253 -5.23 18.29 20.48
C ASN A 253 -4.83 17.27 21.58
N SER A 254 -5.24 17.51 22.82
CA SER A 254 -5.09 16.56 23.93
C SER A 254 -6.37 15.76 24.22
N ALA A 255 -7.41 15.88 23.39
CA ALA A 255 -8.65 15.18 23.62
C ALA A 255 -8.50 13.67 23.36
N TYR A 256 -9.01 12.88 24.29
CA TYR A 256 -9.12 11.42 24.21
C TYR A 256 -10.62 11.06 24.31
N VAL A 257 -11.22 10.72 23.17
CA VAL A 257 -12.66 10.60 23.05
C VAL A 257 -13.08 9.14 22.96
N ALA A 258 -13.28 8.48 24.08
CA ALA A 258 -13.80 7.13 24.13
C ALA A 258 -15.32 7.14 23.87
N VAL A 259 -15.78 6.50 22.79
CA VAL A 259 -17.18 6.38 22.38
C VAL A 259 -17.63 4.92 22.53
N PRO A 260 -18.40 4.58 23.57
CA PRO A 260 -18.96 3.24 23.72
C PRO A 260 -19.94 2.90 22.60
N VAL A 261 -19.87 1.67 22.10
CA VAL A 261 -20.73 1.13 21.05
C VAL A 261 -21.62 0.03 21.62
N LYS A 262 -22.93 0.18 21.49
CA LYS A 262 -23.88 -0.84 21.94
C LYS A 262 -24.02 -1.95 20.90
N LYS A 263 -23.97 -3.23 21.33
CA LYS A 263 -24.08 -4.41 20.46
C LYS A 263 -23.02 -4.38 19.35
N VAL A 264 -21.77 -4.46 19.76
CA VAL A 264 -20.61 -4.45 18.86
C VAL A 264 -20.75 -5.50 17.77
N LYS A 265 -20.50 -5.10 16.52
CA LYS A 265 -20.25 -5.95 15.37
C LYS A 265 -18.78 -5.84 15.04
N THR A 266 -18.08 -6.96 14.99
CA THR A 266 -16.65 -6.98 14.68
C THR A 266 -16.41 -6.99 13.19
N TRP A 267 -15.27 -6.43 12.79
CA TRP A 267 -14.73 -6.55 11.44
C TRP A 267 -13.82 -7.79 11.36
N SER A 268 -14.00 -8.61 10.34
CA SER A 268 -13.09 -9.69 9.96
C SER A 268 -13.17 -9.93 8.44
N PRO A 269 -12.27 -10.73 7.84
CA PRO A 269 -12.39 -11.09 6.41
C PRO A 269 -13.71 -11.76 6.04
N GLU A 270 -14.31 -12.51 6.96
CA GLU A 270 -15.58 -13.21 6.77
C GLU A 270 -16.80 -12.30 7.01
N THR A 271 -16.63 -11.29 7.83
CA THR A 271 -17.68 -10.32 8.18
C THR A 271 -17.12 -8.90 8.22
N PRO A 272 -16.88 -8.27 7.05
CA PRO A 272 -16.21 -6.97 6.97
C PRO A 272 -17.13 -5.80 7.34
N PHE A 273 -17.63 -5.83 8.57
CA PHE A 273 -18.56 -4.81 9.05
C PHE A 273 -17.83 -3.52 9.41
N LEU A 274 -18.24 -2.41 8.80
CA LEU A 274 -17.74 -1.07 9.06
C LEU A 274 -18.84 -0.19 9.62
N TYR A 275 -18.50 0.60 10.61
CA TYR A 275 -19.34 1.66 11.15
C TYR A 275 -19.09 2.95 10.38
N ASP A 276 -20.14 3.68 10.02
CA ASP A 276 -20.02 5.07 9.57
C ASP A 276 -19.65 5.95 10.77
N VAL A 277 -18.74 6.88 10.56
CA VAL A 277 -18.29 7.84 11.58
C VAL A 277 -18.43 9.25 11.03
N GLU A 278 -19.00 10.14 11.83
CA GLU A 278 -19.04 11.57 11.54
C GLU A 278 -18.31 12.35 12.63
N TYR A 279 -17.45 13.26 12.20
CA TYR A 279 -16.81 14.26 13.03
C TYR A 279 -17.45 15.61 12.78
N THR A 280 -17.88 16.29 13.84
CA THR A 280 -18.41 17.64 13.75
C THR A 280 -17.66 18.55 14.73
N VAL A 281 -17.09 19.62 14.21
CA VAL A 281 -16.52 20.70 15.03
C VAL A 281 -17.49 21.86 15.02
N SER A 282 -17.90 22.32 16.20
CA SER A 282 -18.85 23.44 16.35
C SER A 282 -18.25 24.56 17.18
N GLY A 283 -18.47 25.81 16.76
CA GLY A 283 -18.08 27.00 17.51
C GLY A 283 -18.98 27.29 18.71
N ALA A 284 -18.67 28.33 19.46
CA ALA A 284 -19.40 28.76 20.65
C ALA A 284 -20.89 29.02 20.43
N GLU A 285 -21.26 29.53 19.25
CA GLU A 285 -22.64 29.83 18.87
C GLU A 285 -23.37 28.63 18.25
N GLY A 286 -22.73 27.44 18.21
CA GLY A 286 -23.27 26.22 17.62
C GLY A 286 -23.17 26.15 16.09
N ASN A 287 -22.52 27.11 15.44
CA ASN A 287 -22.21 27.06 14.01
C ASN A 287 -21.22 25.92 13.72
N ILE A 288 -21.43 25.22 12.61
CA ILE A 288 -20.51 24.16 12.16
C ILE A 288 -19.25 24.80 11.58
N ILE A 289 -18.09 24.45 12.17
CA ILE A 289 -16.76 24.84 11.71
C ILE A 289 -16.24 23.79 10.70
N ASP A 290 -16.38 22.50 11.03
CA ASP A 290 -15.92 21.42 10.16
C ASP A 290 -16.84 20.20 10.28
N ASN A 291 -17.01 19.48 9.18
CA ASN A 291 -17.76 18.24 9.14
C ASN A 291 -17.02 17.24 8.23
N VAL A 292 -16.58 16.13 8.81
CA VAL A 292 -15.78 15.12 8.13
C VAL A 292 -16.48 13.77 8.26
N ARG A 293 -16.57 13.04 7.16
CA ARG A 293 -17.04 11.65 7.12
C ARG A 293 -15.87 10.69 7.18
N ALA A 294 -16.04 9.61 7.93
CA ALA A 294 -15.07 8.54 8.10
C ALA A 294 -15.78 7.20 8.25
N TYR A 295 -15.02 6.14 8.37
CA TYR A 295 -15.53 4.82 8.78
C TYR A 295 -14.54 4.14 9.72
N ALA A 296 -15.03 3.16 10.49
CA ALA A 296 -14.21 2.40 11.43
C ALA A 296 -14.63 0.93 11.53
N GLY A 297 -13.67 0.03 11.61
CA GLY A 297 -13.89 -1.40 11.88
C GLY A 297 -13.56 -1.75 13.33
N MET A 298 -14.49 -2.37 14.04
CA MET A 298 -14.21 -2.87 15.38
C MET A 298 -13.46 -4.20 15.29
N ARG A 299 -12.16 -4.16 15.52
CA ARG A 299 -11.34 -5.36 15.51
C ARG A 299 -10.22 -5.30 16.55
N LYS A 300 -9.74 -6.46 16.97
CA LYS A 300 -8.57 -6.62 17.83
C LYS A 300 -7.59 -7.59 17.21
N VAL A 301 -6.32 -7.21 17.13
CA VAL A 301 -5.21 -8.07 16.76
C VAL A 301 -4.34 -8.31 17.99
N GLU A 302 -3.96 -9.55 18.22
CA GLU A 302 -3.15 -9.92 19.36
C GLU A 302 -2.31 -11.16 19.06
N LEU A 303 -1.12 -11.24 19.64
CA LEU A 303 -0.30 -12.45 19.67
C LEU A 303 -0.35 -13.05 21.07
N ARG A 304 -0.69 -14.33 21.18
CA ARG A 304 -0.69 -15.10 22.44
C ARG A 304 0.05 -16.41 22.25
N LYS A 305 1.13 -16.61 22.99
CA LYS A 305 1.92 -17.86 22.97
C LYS A 305 2.27 -18.31 21.54
N GLY A 306 2.76 -17.40 20.74
CA GLY A 306 3.15 -17.68 19.35
C GLY A 306 2.01 -17.88 18.36
N VAL A 307 0.76 -17.55 18.71
CA VAL A 307 -0.41 -17.66 17.83
C VAL A 307 -1.01 -16.29 17.57
N PHE A 308 -1.37 -16.03 16.32
CA PHE A 308 -2.08 -14.81 15.90
C PHE A 308 -3.58 -14.96 16.21
N TYR A 309 -4.15 -13.94 16.83
CA TYR A 309 -5.58 -13.83 17.16
C TYR A 309 -6.20 -12.62 16.47
N LEU A 310 -7.35 -12.83 15.87
CA LEU A 310 -8.23 -11.78 15.39
C LEU A 310 -9.54 -11.84 16.20
N ASN A 311 -9.92 -10.73 16.83
CA ASN A 311 -11.14 -10.63 17.66
C ASN A 311 -11.23 -11.69 18.77
N ASN A 312 -10.11 -11.97 19.42
CA ASN A 312 -9.94 -12.98 20.47
C ASN A 312 -10.03 -14.45 20.03
N GLU A 313 -10.15 -14.74 18.73
CA GLU A 313 -10.14 -16.09 18.16
C GLU A 313 -8.84 -16.36 17.42
N PRO A 314 -8.27 -17.57 17.50
CA PRO A 314 -7.10 -17.93 16.71
C PRO A 314 -7.38 -17.79 15.22
N TYR A 315 -6.51 -17.15 14.49
CA TYR A 315 -6.69 -16.89 13.06
C TYR A 315 -5.45 -17.28 12.26
N TYR A 316 -5.63 -18.14 11.26
CA TYR A 316 -4.54 -18.58 10.39
C TYR A 316 -4.45 -17.67 9.16
N GLN A 317 -3.36 -16.97 8.99
CA GLN A 317 -3.14 -16.06 7.88
C GLN A 317 -2.67 -16.84 6.64
N ARG A 318 -3.43 -16.72 5.55
CA ARG A 318 -3.10 -17.23 4.20
C ARG A 318 -2.88 -16.03 3.30
N LEU A 319 -1.68 -15.49 3.36
CA LEU A 319 -1.34 -14.27 2.63
C LEU A 319 -0.75 -14.59 1.27
N VAL A 320 -0.80 -13.60 0.39
CA VAL A 320 -0.08 -13.57 -0.87
C VAL A 320 0.76 -12.30 -0.96
N LEU A 321 1.90 -12.38 -1.62
CA LEU A 321 2.76 -11.23 -1.89
C LEU A 321 2.15 -10.39 -3.01
N ASP A 322 1.93 -9.10 -2.75
CA ASP A 322 1.43 -8.13 -3.73
C ASP A 322 2.45 -7.01 -3.92
N GLN A 323 2.94 -6.86 -5.15
CA GLN A 323 3.93 -5.84 -5.51
C GLN A 323 3.29 -4.49 -5.81
N GLY A 324 1.99 -4.45 -6.10
CA GLY A 324 1.26 -3.21 -6.42
C GLY A 324 1.75 -2.53 -7.70
N TYR A 325 2.26 -3.27 -8.69
CA TYR A 325 2.65 -2.78 -10.00
C TYR A 325 1.58 -3.04 -11.05
N TYR A 326 1.45 -2.13 -12.01
CA TYR A 326 0.51 -2.20 -13.13
C TYR A 326 1.26 -2.05 -14.46
N PRO A 327 0.88 -2.78 -15.53
CA PRO A 327 1.63 -2.80 -16.79
C PRO A 327 1.83 -1.43 -17.43
N ASP A 328 0.81 -0.59 -17.36
CA ASP A 328 0.70 0.71 -18.00
C ASP A 328 0.84 1.90 -17.02
N GLY A 329 0.71 1.65 -15.71
CA GLY A 329 0.72 2.66 -14.65
C GLY A 329 1.88 2.57 -13.67
N GLN A 330 2.71 1.53 -13.72
CA GLN A 330 3.77 1.24 -12.75
C GLN A 330 3.22 1.15 -11.32
N TRP A 331 3.60 2.02 -10.40
CA TRP A 331 3.05 2.06 -9.04
C TRP A 331 1.60 2.56 -8.96
N THR A 332 1.11 3.19 -10.01
CA THR A 332 -0.21 3.81 -10.01
C THR A 332 -1.23 2.92 -10.71
N ALA A 333 -2.23 2.48 -9.97
CA ALA A 333 -3.35 1.75 -10.56
C ALA A 333 -4.08 2.62 -11.60
N PRO A 334 -4.45 2.07 -12.77
CA PRO A 334 -5.11 2.85 -13.82
C PRO A 334 -6.47 3.40 -13.37
N THR A 335 -7.17 2.69 -12.49
CA THR A 335 -8.49 3.07 -11.96
C THR A 335 -8.64 2.60 -10.50
N ASP A 336 -9.61 3.16 -9.78
CA ASP A 336 -10.01 2.69 -8.45
C ASP A 336 -10.49 1.23 -8.46
N GLU A 337 -11.21 0.83 -9.53
CA GLU A 337 -11.65 -0.56 -9.71
C GLU A 337 -10.47 -1.54 -9.92
N ALA A 338 -9.35 -1.09 -10.47
CA ALA A 338 -8.15 -1.94 -10.61
C ALA A 338 -7.56 -2.31 -9.23
N LEU A 339 -7.56 -1.37 -8.27
CA LEU A 339 -7.17 -1.65 -6.88
C LEU A 339 -8.07 -2.71 -6.23
N LYS A 340 -9.38 -2.58 -6.44
CA LYS A 340 -10.37 -3.54 -5.95
C LYS A 340 -10.19 -4.91 -6.60
N GLN A 341 -9.90 -4.94 -7.89
CA GLN A 341 -9.76 -6.17 -8.66
C GLN A 341 -8.61 -7.05 -8.14
N ASP A 342 -7.48 -6.47 -7.73
CA ASP A 342 -6.36 -7.25 -7.17
C ASP A 342 -6.79 -8.01 -5.91
N ILE A 343 -7.60 -7.38 -5.04
CA ILE A 343 -8.16 -8.05 -3.86
C ILE A 343 -9.15 -9.15 -4.24
N VAL A 344 -10.01 -8.91 -5.22
CA VAL A 344 -10.98 -9.92 -5.70
C VAL A 344 -10.25 -11.15 -6.25
N LEU A 345 -9.21 -10.95 -7.04
CA LEU A 345 -8.38 -12.02 -7.60
C LEU A 345 -7.65 -12.82 -6.49
N ALA A 346 -7.10 -12.13 -5.50
CA ALA A 346 -6.45 -12.79 -4.37
C ALA A 346 -7.43 -13.66 -3.57
N LYS A 347 -8.64 -13.16 -3.32
CA LYS A 347 -9.71 -13.93 -2.65
C LYS A 347 -10.20 -15.09 -3.51
N GLU A 348 -10.29 -14.93 -4.84
CA GLU A 348 -10.60 -16.01 -5.77
C GLU A 348 -9.57 -17.15 -5.67
N ALA A 349 -8.29 -16.82 -5.54
CA ALA A 349 -7.21 -17.80 -5.35
C ALA A 349 -7.21 -18.49 -3.98
N GLY A 350 -8.00 -18.00 -2.99
CA GLY A 350 -8.12 -18.60 -1.65
C GLY A 350 -7.31 -17.90 -0.56
N PHE A 351 -6.75 -16.73 -0.84
CA PHE A 351 -6.05 -15.92 0.16
C PHE A 351 -7.01 -15.08 0.99
N ASN A 352 -6.71 -14.90 2.27
CA ASN A 352 -7.47 -14.04 3.18
C ASN A 352 -6.76 -12.70 3.47
N GLY A 353 -5.60 -12.45 2.82
CA GLY A 353 -4.85 -11.22 2.95
C GLY A 353 -3.61 -11.17 2.07
N ALA A 354 -2.91 -10.04 2.10
CA ALA A 354 -1.65 -9.82 1.42
C ALA A 354 -0.59 -9.21 2.32
N ARG A 355 0.67 -9.50 2.01
CA ARG A 355 1.80 -8.68 2.38
C ARG A 355 2.05 -7.69 1.23
N LEU A 356 1.93 -6.39 1.51
CA LEU A 356 2.04 -5.31 0.53
C LEU A 356 3.51 -4.98 0.31
N HIS A 357 4.14 -5.72 -0.62
CA HIS A 357 5.58 -5.89 -0.68
C HIS A 357 6.31 -4.71 -1.29
N GLN A 358 7.32 -4.22 -0.55
CA GLN A 358 8.28 -3.21 -1.01
C GLN A 358 7.64 -1.93 -1.58
N LYS A 359 6.45 -1.60 -1.08
CA LYS A 359 5.69 -0.42 -1.50
C LYS A 359 4.68 -0.02 -0.43
N VAL A 360 4.49 1.28 -0.22
CA VAL A 360 3.36 1.80 0.56
C VAL A 360 2.18 2.01 -0.38
N PHE A 361 1.11 1.26 -0.14
CA PHE A 361 -0.04 1.23 -1.04
C PHE A 361 -0.94 2.46 -0.90
N ASP A 362 -1.72 2.71 -1.95
CA ASP A 362 -2.74 3.76 -2.01
C ASP A 362 -3.80 3.56 -0.91
N GLN A 363 -4.25 4.64 -0.26
CA GLN A 363 -5.30 4.56 0.76
C GLN A 363 -6.62 4.00 0.22
N ARG A 364 -6.87 4.10 -1.11
CA ARG A 364 -8.00 3.47 -1.77
C ARG A 364 -7.89 1.94 -1.83
N TYR A 365 -6.68 1.37 -1.87
CA TYR A 365 -6.50 -0.08 -1.74
C TYR A 365 -6.97 -0.57 -0.37
N PHE A 366 -6.58 0.12 0.71
CA PHE A 366 -7.05 -0.20 2.05
C PHE A 366 -8.57 -0.02 2.19
N TYR A 367 -9.16 1.00 1.56
CA TYR A 367 -10.61 1.16 1.51
C TYR A 367 -11.29 -0.09 0.94
N TRP A 368 -10.81 -0.61 -0.17
CA TRP A 368 -11.37 -1.83 -0.75
C TRP A 368 -11.09 -3.07 0.10
N ALA A 369 -9.91 -3.20 0.69
CA ALA A 369 -9.58 -4.28 1.60
C ALA A 369 -10.47 -4.28 2.85
N ASP A 370 -10.76 -3.11 3.41
CA ASP A 370 -11.68 -2.94 4.53
C ASP A 370 -13.11 -3.37 4.18
N HIS A 371 -13.60 -2.99 3.00
CA HIS A 371 -14.96 -3.27 2.56
C HIS A 371 -15.16 -4.72 2.07
N LEU A 372 -14.14 -5.31 1.47
CA LEU A 372 -14.19 -6.68 0.96
C LEU A 372 -13.78 -7.74 1.99
N GLY A 373 -13.26 -7.33 3.14
CA GLY A 373 -12.73 -8.24 4.14
C GLY A 373 -11.45 -8.94 3.67
N TYR A 374 -10.31 -8.24 3.75
CA TYR A 374 -9.03 -8.73 3.29
C TYR A 374 -7.91 -8.17 4.19
N LEU A 375 -7.14 -9.05 4.82
CA LEU A 375 -6.05 -8.63 5.72
C LEU A 375 -4.90 -8.01 4.93
N THR A 376 -4.22 -7.03 5.52
CA THR A 376 -3.00 -6.47 4.93
C THR A 376 -1.88 -6.36 5.94
N TRP A 377 -0.65 -6.55 5.49
CA TRP A 377 0.56 -6.15 6.19
C TRP A 377 1.15 -4.93 5.48
N GLY A 378 1.36 -3.85 6.21
CA GLY A 378 2.00 -2.64 5.69
C GLY A 378 3.52 -2.80 5.71
N GLU A 379 4.14 -2.56 4.55
CA GLU A 379 5.58 -2.72 4.39
C GLU A 379 6.20 -1.46 3.78
N SER A 380 7.47 -1.20 4.08
CA SER A 380 8.20 -0.10 3.46
C SER A 380 8.97 -0.56 2.22
N PRO A 381 9.29 0.34 1.28
CA PRO A 381 10.17 0.05 0.15
C PRO A 381 11.64 0.01 0.57
N SER A 382 12.01 -0.83 1.53
CA SER A 382 13.30 -0.83 2.21
C SER A 382 14.51 -1.29 1.38
N TRP A 383 14.27 -1.94 0.23
CA TRP A 383 15.35 -2.41 -0.62
C TRP A 383 16.10 -1.28 -1.32
N GLU A 384 17.26 -1.62 -1.87
CA GLU A 384 18.18 -0.75 -2.62
C GLU A 384 18.81 0.38 -1.78
N MET A 385 18.45 0.48 -0.50
CA MET A 385 19.05 1.39 0.45
C MET A 385 20.33 0.80 1.08
N ASP A 386 21.29 1.62 1.46
CA ASP A 386 22.42 1.22 2.27
C ASP A 386 22.07 1.32 3.77
N TRP A 387 21.65 0.21 4.36
CA TRP A 387 21.26 0.11 5.77
C TRP A 387 22.41 0.41 6.76
N THR A 388 23.66 0.43 6.28
CA THR A 388 24.83 0.77 7.09
C THR A 388 25.15 2.27 7.05
N ASN A 389 24.45 3.04 6.19
CA ASN A 389 24.64 4.48 6.04
C ASN A 389 23.67 5.26 6.95
N GLN A 390 24.21 6.19 7.77
CA GLN A 390 23.41 6.97 8.70
C GLN A 390 22.43 7.95 8.03
N ILE A 391 22.75 8.46 6.82
CA ILE A 391 21.84 9.36 6.09
C ILE A 391 20.66 8.54 5.57
N ALA A 392 20.94 7.39 4.95
CA ALA A 392 19.90 6.46 4.51
C ALA A 392 18.99 6.03 5.67
N ALA A 393 19.57 5.69 6.83
CA ALA A 393 18.82 5.33 8.03
C ALA A 393 17.88 6.46 8.51
N ARG A 394 18.33 7.71 8.50
CA ARG A 394 17.48 8.86 8.88
C ARG A 394 16.32 9.07 7.90
N ASN A 395 16.61 8.97 6.61
CA ASN A 395 15.59 9.10 5.56
C ASN A 395 14.52 8.01 5.72
N MET A 396 14.95 6.77 5.92
CA MET A 396 14.05 5.63 6.16
C MET A 396 13.18 5.82 7.41
N ILE A 397 13.77 6.25 8.52
CA ILE A 397 13.04 6.45 9.78
C ILE A 397 11.96 7.52 9.62
N ALA A 398 12.32 8.67 9.02
CA ALA A 398 11.38 9.77 8.81
C ALA A 398 10.19 9.37 7.93
N GLU A 399 10.47 8.73 6.80
CA GLU A 399 9.43 8.29 5.86
C GLU A 399 8.54 7.19 6.47
N TRP A 400 9.13 6.24 7.21
CA TRP A 400 8.37 5.16 7.85
C TRP A 400 7.45 5.67 8.95
N GLU A 401 7.88 6.69 9.72
CA GLU A 401 7.04 7.37 10.71
C GLU A 401 5.76 7.92 10.06
N GLU A 402 5.89 8.65 8.95
CA GLU A 402 4.76 9.20 8.20
C GLU A 402 3.82 8.10 7.67
N CYS A 403 4.37 6.98 7.18
CA CYS A 403 3.59 5.85 6.69
C CYS A 403 2.75 5.19 7.80
N VAL A 404 3.35 4.96 8.98
CA VAL A 404 2.64 4.37 10.12
C VAL A 404 1.55 5.31 10.65
N GLU A 405 1.82 6.61 10.71
CA GLU A 405 0.83 7.61 11.14
C GLU A 405 -0.34 7.71 10.14
N ARG A 406 -0.05 7.70 8.83
CA ARG A 406 -1.05 7.73 7.78
C ARG A 406 -2.05 6.58 7.88
N ASP A 407 -1.55 5.35 8.08
CA ASP A 407 -2.34 4.13 7.97
C ASP A 407 -2.78 3.55 9.33
N TYR A 408 -2.50 4.24 10.43
CA TYR A 408 -2.85 3.80 11.79
C TYR A 408 -4.32 3.39 11.94
N SER A 409 -5.24 4.16 11.37
CA SER A 409 -6.70 3.98 11.55
C SER A 409 -7.30 2.86 10.68
N VAL A 410 -6.52 2.26 9.79
CA VAL A 410 -6.99 1.26 8.80
C VAL A 410 -7.40 -0.05 9.46
N PRO A 411 -8.66 -0.53 9.32
CA PRO A 411 -9.12 -1.78 9.92
C PRO A 411 -8.40 -3.04 9.41
N CYS A 412 -8.23 -3.18 8.10
CA CYS A 412 -7.67 -4.37 7.46
C CYS A 412 -6.16 -4.55 7.71
N LEU A 413 -5.46 -3.49 8.11
CA LEU A 413 -4.04 -3.54 8.41
C LEU A 413 -3.82 -4.23 9.77
N VAL A 414 -3.10 -5.36 9.76
CA VAL A 414 -2.96 -6.24 10.94
C VAL A 414 -1.53 -6.49 11.39
N ALA A 415 -0.54 -6.08 10.60
CA ALA A 415 0.88 -6.12 10.97
C ALA A 415 1.68 -5.06 10.20
N TRP A 416 2.85 -4.70 10.73
CA TRP A 416 3.83 -3.81 10.13
C TRP A 416 5.12 -4.57 9.82
N SER A 417 5.70 -4.32 8.64
CA SER A 417 6.97 -4.88 8.20
C SER A 417 7.91 -3.75 7.69
N PRO A 418 8.67 -3.09 8.57
CA PRO A 418 9.55 -2.00 8.15
C PRO A 418 10.69 -2.44 7.24
N LEU A 419 11.16 -3.69 7.33
CA LEU A 419 12.30 -4.18 6.56
C LEU A 419 12.01 -5.54 5.93
N ASN A 420 12.55 -5.75 4.72
CA ASN A 420 12.58 -7.03 4.03
C ASN A 420 14.04 -7.41 3.71
N GLU A 421 14.41 -8.67 3.99
CA GLU A 421 15.65 -9.30 3.55
C GLU A 421 16.92 -8.47 3.80
N THR A 422 17.08 -8.00 5.03
CA THR A 422 18.24 -7.21 5.47
C THR A 422 19.41 -8.10 5.85
N TRP A 423 20.11 -8.64 4.86
CA TRP A 423 21.28 -9.53 5.05
C TRP A 423 22.64 -8.89 4.71
N MET A 424 22.69 -7.57 4.52
CA MET A 424 23.93 -6.86 4.31
C MET A 424 24.82 -6.94 5.57
N GLU A 425 26.13 -7.11 5.39
CA GLU A 425 27.08 -7.08 6.50
C GLU A 425 26.98 -5.75 7.25
N ASP A 426 27.08 -5.81 8.57
CA ASP A 426 26.93 -4.62 9.41
C ASP A 426 28.26 -3.82 9.45
N VAL A 427 28.13 -2.51 9.51
CA VAL A 427 29.24 -1.59 9.72
C VAL A 427 28.97 -0.78 10.97
N ASP A 428 29.82 -0.86 11.97
CA ASP A 428 29.71 -0.14 13.25
C ASP A 428 28.35 -0.37 13.95
N ASN A 429 27.75 -1.53 13.78
CA ASN A 429 26.41 -1.91 14.25
C ASN A 429 25.30 -0.98 13.71
N GLN A 430 25.51 -0.30 12.57
CA GLN A 430 24.52 0.66 12.04
C GLN A 430 23.26 -0.04 11.53
N ARG A 431 23.39 -1.18 10.84
CA ARG A 431 22.25 -1.98 10.39
C ARG A 431 21.43 -2.49 11.59
N ALA A 432 22.09 -3.06 12.59
CA ALA A 432 21.43 -3.56 13.80
C ALA A 432 20.71 -2.45 14.57
N ARG A 433 21.32 -1.24 14.68
CA ARG A 433 20.66 -0.08 15.28
C ARG A 433 19.42 0.32 14.51
N LEU A 434 19.51 0.51 13.19
CA LEU A 434 18.36 0.86 12.35
C LEU A 434 17.21 -0.14 12.52
N THR A 435 17.53 -1.44 12.48
CA THR A 435 16.54 -2.51 12.66
C THR A 435 15.80 -2.38 13.99
N ASN A 436 16.55 -2.18 15.10
CA ASN A 436 15.98 -2.01 16.43
C ASN A 436 15.21 -0.69 16.58
N ASP A 437 15.74 0.42 16.04
CA ASP A 437 15.09 1.73 16.07
C ASP A 437 13.74 1.69 15.35
N LEU A 438 13.65 1.05 14.19
CA LEU A 438 12.41 0.88 13.45
C LEU A 438 11.38 0.03 14.23
N TYR A 439 11.81 -1.05 14.90
CA TYR A 439 10.92 -1.83 15.78
C TYR A 439 10.33 -0.97 16.89
N PHE A 440 11.19 -0.33 17.68
CA PHE A 440 10.73 0.46 18.83
C PHE A 440 9.92 1.69 18.43
N MET A 441 10.27 2.34 17.32
CA MET A 441 9.51 3.47 16.79
C MET A 441 8.11 3.02 16.35
N THR A 442 8.02 1.95 15.54
CA THR A 442 6.74 1.40 15.08
C THR A 442 5.86 1.01 16.27
N ARG A 443 6.43 0.31 17.27
CA ARG A 443 5.72 -0.06 18.51
C ARG A 443 5.28 1.15 19.35
N ARG A 444 6.02 2.25 19.30
CA ARG A 444 5.64 3.50 19.98
C ARG A 444 4.48 4.18 19.27
N LEU A 445 4.50 4.22 17.94
CA LEU A 445 3.46 4.83 17.13
C LEU A 445 2.18 4.00 17.13
N ASP A 446 2.32 2.67 17.04
CA ASP A 446 1.20 1.74 17.02
C ASP A 446 1.43 0.52 17.93
N ARG A 447 0.70 0.47 19.04
CA ARG A 447 0.70 -0.64 19.99
C ARG A 447 -0.37 -1.69 19.71
N THR A 448 -1.21 -1.45 18.71
CA THR A 448 -2.38 -2.29 18.41
C THR A 448 -2.09 -3.40 17.41
N ARG A 449 -0.92 -3.35 16.75
CA ARG A 449 -0.47 -4.32 15.73
C ARG A 449 0.90 -4.87 16.05
N PRO A 450 1.18 -6.14 15.72
CA PRO A 450 2.52 -6.70 15.78
C PRO A 450 3.43 -6.10 14.70
N VAL A 451 4.74 -6.19 14.96
CA VAL A 451 5.80 -5.77 14.04
C VAL A 451 6.64 -6.99 13.66
N VAL A 452 6.74 -7.24 12.37
CA VAL A 452 7.73 -8.11 11.75
C VAL A 452 8.94 -7.24 11.44
N THR A 453 9.93 -7.25 12.30
CA THR A 453 11.02 -6.28 12.21
C THR A 453 11.81 -6.40 10.92
N THR A 454 12.10 -7.65 10.54
CA THR A 454 12.72 -8.00 9.26
C THR A 454 12.06 -9.26 8.73
N SER A 455 11.47 -9.19 7.57
CA SER A 455 10.93 -10.33 6.85
C SER A 455 12.09 -11.06 6.14
N GLY A 456 12.34 -12.34 6.48
CA GLY A 456 13.35 -13.19 5.82
C GLY A 456 14.81 -12.74 5.89
N GLY A 457 15.15 -11.74 6.71
CA GLY A 457 16.50 -11.22 6.87
C GLY A 457 17.14 -11.58 8.22
N TYR A 458 18.17 -10.83 8.63
CA TYR A 458 18.81 -11.01 9.92
C TYR A 458 17.90 -10.51 11.06
N HIS A 459 17.50 -11.42 11.97
CA HIS A 459 16.74 -11.04 13.16
C HIS A 459 17.66 -10.49 14.25
N GLU A 460 17.41 -9.26 14.72
CA GLU A 460 18.22 -8.59 15.74
C GLU A 460 17.71 -8.80 17.19
N GLY A 461 16.76 -9.70 17.39
CA GLY A 461 16.26 -10.12 18.70
C GLY A 461 15.02 -9.37 19.20
N PHE A 462 14.53 -8.39 18.49
CA PHE A 462 13.26 -7.70 18.73
C PHE A 462 12.36 -7.85 17.50
N THR A 463 11.37 -8.72 17.61
CA THR A 463 10.29 -8.92 16.62
C THR A 463 9.08 -9.50 17.33
N ASP A 464 7.88 -9.18 16.89
CA ASP A 464 6.66 -9.80 17.41
C ASP A 464 6.30 -11.08 16.62
N ILE A 465 6.66 -11.13 15.34
CA ILE A 465 6.49 -12.27 14.45
C ILE A 465 7.88 -12.65 13.90
N TYR A 466 8.27 -13.90 14.06
CA TYR A 466 9.48 -14.46 13.48
C TYR A 466 9.16 -14.96 12.08
N ALA A 467 9.66 -14.27 11.07
CA ALA A 467 9.28 -14.45 9.67
C ALA A 467 10.47 -14.93 8.85
N GLU A 468 10.30 -16.04 8.14
CA GLU A 468 11.37 -16.67 7.35
C GLU A 468 10.93 -16.93 5.91
N HIS A 469 11.89 -16.86 5.00
CA HIS A 469 11.71 -17.17 3.58
C HIS A 469 12.27 -18.55 3.25
N THR A 470 11.58 -19.30 2.40
CA THR A 470 12.07 -20.55 1.85
C THR A 470 11.53 -20.80 0.44
N TYR A 471 12.43 -21.05 -0.49
CA TYR A 471 12.08 -21.38 -1.87
C TYR A 471 12.47 -22.81 -2.25
N VAL A 472 12.59 -23.68 -1.26
CA VAL A 472 12.84 -25.12 -1.46
C VAL A 472 11.66 -25.74 -2.17
N GLN A 473 11.91 -26.36 -3.33
CA GLN A 473 10.85 -26.88 -4.22
C GLN A 473 10.51 -28.36 -3.97
N ASP A 474 11.45 -29.13 -3.44
CA ASP A 474 11.21 -30.53 -3.06
C ASP A 474 10.47 -30.60 -1.72
N PRO A 475 9.29 -31.22 -1.64
CA PRO A 475 8.45 -31.18 -0.44
C PRO A 475 9.05 -31.95 0.74
N VAL A 476 9.86 -32.99 0.52
CA VAL A 476 10.51 -33.73 1.60
C VAL A 476 11.68 -32.90 2.17
N ALA A 477 12.48 -32.28 1.30
CA ALA A 477 13.52 -31.38 1.74
C ALA A 477 12.93 -30.17 2.49
N LEU A 478 11.81 -29.63 2.02
CA LEU A 478 11.08 -28.55 2.69
C LEU A 478 10.57 -29.00 4.08
N TYR A 479 10.02 -30.20 4.19
CA TYR A 479 9.58 -30.75 5.48
C TYR A 479 10.74 -30.85 6.47
N HIS A 480 11.86 -31.45 6.05
CA HIS A 480 13.04 -31.58 6.91
C HIS A 480 13.72 -30.25 7.23
N GLN A 481 13.58 -29.25 6.39
CA GLN A 481 14.00 -27.88 6.69
C GLN A 481 13.14 -27.26 7.80
N LEU A 482 11.81 -27.43 7.70
CA LEU A 482 10.84 -26.76 8.56
C LEU A 482 10.45 -27.56 9.80
N GLU A 483 10.73 -28.86 9.91
CA GLU A 483 10.42 -29.61 11.11
C GLU A 483 11.18 -29.08 12.35
N MET A 484 10.50 -29.01 13.49
CA MET A 484 11.15 -28.64 14.73
C MET A 484 12.21 -29.71 15.11
N LYS A 485 13.42 -29.27 15.39
CA LYS A 485 14.52 -30.16 15.75
C LYS A 485 14.35 -30.72 17.17
N PRO A 486 15.03 -31.82 17.51
CA PRO A 486 14.93 -32.44 18.84
C PRO A 486 15.32 -31.51 20.01
N ASP A 487 16.14 -30.50 19.74
CA ASP A 487 16.54 -29.49 20.73
C ASP A 487 15.52 -28.32 20.85
N GLY A 488 14.44 -28.38 20.10
CA GLY A 488 13.39 -27.34 20.05
C GLY A 488 13.68 -26.17 19.11
N SER A 489 14.81 -26.19 18.39
CA SER A 489 15.10 -25.17 17.40
C SER A 489 14.23 -25.35 16.17
N VAL A 490 13.96 -24.23 15.48
CA VAL A 490 13.17 -24.16 14.25
C VAL A 490 14.05 -23.65 13.09
N TYR A 491 13.54 -23.71 11.88
CA TYR A 491 14.23 -23.17 10.73
C TYR A 491 14.57 -21.69 10.93
N ASN A 492 15.81 -21.35 10.62
CA ASN A 492 16.35 -19.99 10.57
C ASN A 492 17.33 -19.96 9.39
N HIS A 493 17.07 -19.09 8.43
CA HIS A 493 17.88 -19.00 7.22
C HIS A 493 19.34 -18.60 7.53
N PHE A 494 19.55 -17.79 8.56
CA PHE A 494 20.86 -17.25 8.95
C PHE A 494 21.21 -17.56 10.41
N PRO A 495 21.36 -18.85 10.80
CA PRO A 495 21.48 -19.25 12.21
C PRO A 495 22.69 -18.66 12.95
N ASP A 496 23.76 -18.33 12.20
CA ASP A 496 24.97 -17.75 12.79
C ASP A 496 24.91 -16.21 12.94
N LYS A 497 23.89 -15.57 12.37
CA LYS A 497 23.76 -14.10 12.30
C LYS A 497 22.46 -13.55 12.88
N SER A 498 21.45 -14.38 13.01
CA SER A 498 20.15 -14.00 13.55
C SER A 498 20.01 -14.44 15.01
N ALA A 499 19.28 -13.65 15.78
CA ALA A 499 18.81 -14.08 17.09
C ALA A 499 17.91 -15.32 16.93
N PRO A 500 18.02 -16.33 17.83
CA PRO A 500 17.19 -17.52 17.75
C PRO A 500 15.73 -17.21 18.08
N TRP A 501 14.82 -17.98 17.50
CA TRP A 501 13.40 -17.97 17.86
C TRP A 501 13.19 -18.28 19.35
N LYS A 502 12.32 -17.51 20.01
CA LYS A 502 12.03 -17.60 21.47
C LYS A 502 10.56 -17.92 21.77
N GLY A 503 9.79 -18.36 20.75
CA GLY A 503 8.36 -18.65 20.87
C GLY A 503 7.44 -17.55 20.35
N GLU A 504 7.98 -16.59 19.60
CA GLU A 504 7.21 -15.61 18.84
C GLU A 504 6.27 -16.33 17.84
N ALA A 505 5.24 -15.65 17.34
CA ALA A 505 4.47 -16.20 16.23
C ALA A 505 5.40 -16.44 15.04
N TYR A 506 5.33 -17.62 14.44
CA TYR A 506 6.25 -18.00 13.37
C TYR A 506 5.50 -18.09 12.04
N MET A 507 6.04 -17.43 11.02
CA MET A 507 5.47 -17.47 9.67
C MET A 507 6.52 -17.79 8.61
N ILE A 508 6.10 -18.52 7.59
CA ILE A 508 6.81 -18.57 6.30
C ILE A 508 6.18 -17.50 5.43
N ASP A 509 6.77 -16.31 5.45
CA ASP A 509 6.19 -15.12 4.80
C ASP A 509 6.72 -14.84 3.40
N GLU A 510 7.55 -15.77 2.86
CA GLU A 510 7.74 -15.98 1.42
C GLU A 510 8.04 -17.45 1.13
N PHE A 511 7.31 -18.03 0.18
CA PHE A 511 7.57 -19.37 -0.34
C PHE A 511 6.95 -19.57 -1.72
N GLY A 512 7.28 -20.68 -2.35
CA GLY A 512 6.73 -21.08 -3.65
C GLY A 512 7.48 -20.44 -4.80
N GLY A 513 6.98 -19.36 -5.33
CA GLY A 513 7.62 -18.62 -6.41
C GLY A 513 7.88 -19.43 -7.68
N ILE A 514 7.06 -20.48 -7.91
CA ILE A 514 7.24 -21.42 -9.03
C ILE A 514 7.04 -20.67 -10.34
N ARG A 515 8.11 -20.61 -11.15
CA ARG A 515 8.03 -19.95 -12.47
C ARG A 515 7.13 -20.75 -13.41
N TRP A 516 6.14 -20.07 -14.00
CA TRP A 516 5.30 -20.61 -15.05
C TRP A 516 5.05 -19.56 -16.13
N VAL A 517 5.67 -19.78 -17.30
CA VAL A 517 5.48 -18.91 -18.46
C VAL A 517 4.52 -19.60 -19.41
N GLN A 518 3.33 -19.03 -19.62
CA GLN A 518 2.43 -19.50 -20.67
C GLN A 518 3.10 -19.29 -22.05
N GLN A 519 2.85 -20.17 -23.03
CA GLN A 519 3.39 -20.02 -24.39
C GLN A 519 3.07 -18.60 -24.89
N MET A 520 4.11 -17.80 -25.08
CA MET A 520 4.00 -16.39 -25.43
C MET A 520 3.36 -16.24 -26.81
N LYS A 521 2.45 -15.29 -26.94
CA LYS A 521 2.03 -14.77 -28.26
C LYS A 521 3.26 -14.20 -28.94
N ALA A 522 3.49 -14.52 -30.20
CA ALA A 522 4.71 -14.32 -31.00
C ALA A 522 5.25 -12.87 -31.12
N LYS A 523 4.88 -11.94 -30.23
CA LYS A 523 5.30 -10.54 -30.21
C LYS A 523 6.27 -10.16 -29.08
N GLU A 524 6.49 -11.02 -28.10
CA GLU A 524 7.42 -10.73 -27.01
C GLU A 524 8.76 -11.41 -27.28
N VAL A 525 9.74 -10.62 -27.71
CA VAL A 525 11.09 -11.06 -28.10
C VAL A 525 12.00 -11.10 -26.85
N THR A 526 11.54 -11.67 -25.74
CA THR A 526 12.40 -11.88 -24.58
C THR A 526 12.76 -13.36 -24.50
N PRO A 527 14.04 -13.76 -24.55
CA PRO A 527 14.41 -15.15 -24.34
C PRO A 527 13.86 -15.66 -23.02
N ALA A 528 13.27 -16.86 -23.01
CA ALA A 528 12.70 -17.48 -21.79
C ALA A 528 13.71 -17.58 -20.64
N GLU A 529 15.00 -17.56 -20.93
CA GLU A 529 16.11 -17.55 -19.98
C GLU A 529 16.23 -16.25 -19.15
N GLN A 530 15.60 -15.16 -19.59
CA GLN A 530 15.60 -13.87 -18.87
C GLN A 530 14.48 -13.76 -17.83
N PHE A 531 13.50 -14.66 -17.84
CA PHE A 531 12.41 -14.62 -16.86
C PHE A 531 12.84 -15.14 -15.51
N TRP A 532 12.40 -14.43 -14.46
CA TRP A 532 12.70 -14.75 -13.07
C TRP A 532 11.61 -15.60 -12.42
N GLY A 533 12.02 -16.43 -11.48
CA GLY A 533 11.23 -17.29 -10.62
C GLY A 533 12.13 -18.33 -9.96
N TYR A 534 11.57 -19.12 -9.04
CA TYR A 534 12.37 -20.01 -8.19
C TYR A 534 12.29 -21.48 -8.64
N GLY A 535 13.40 -22.16 -8.51
CA GLY A 535 13.54 -23.58 -8.83
C GLY A 535 13.55 -23.88 -10.34
N LYS A 536 13.40 -25.16 -10.67
CA LYS A 536 13.31 -25.61 -12.08
C LYS A 536 11.88 -25.43 -12.58
N ASP A 537 11.75 -25.07 -13.85
CA ASP A 537 10.44 -24.95 -14.50
C ASP A 537 9.69 -26.29 -14.50
N PRO A 538 8.42 -26.32 -14.09
CA PRO A 538 7.58 -27.50 -14.26
C PRO A 538 7.44 -27.84 -15.74
N GLN A 539 7.44 -29.13 -16.07
CA GLN A 539 7.30 -29.60 -17.45
C GLN A 539 5.84 -29.67 -17.92
N SER A 540 4.91 -29.58 -16.97
CA SER A 540 3.47 -29.60 -17.23
C SER A 540 2.69 -28.84 -16.14
N LEU A 541 1.43 -28.48 -16.44
CA LEU A 541 0.52 -27.92 -15.46
C LEU A 541 0.25 -28.88 -14.29
N ASP A 542 0.20 -30.20 -14.55
CA ASP A 542 0.01 -31.17 -13.49
C ASP A 542 1.19 -31.20 -12.53
N GLU A 543 2.43 -31.12 -13.04
CA GLU A 543 3.63 -30.99 -12.21
C GLU A 543 3.62 -29.68 -11.41
N TYR A 544 3.20 -28.55 -12.03
CA TYR A 544 3.05 -27.28 -11.34
C TYR A 544 2.09 -27.41 -10.14
N TYR A 545 0.89 -27.91 -10.38
CA TYR A 545 -0.12 -28.07 -9.33
C TYR A 545 0.32 -29.03 -8.23
N GLN A 546 0.93 -30.17 -8.61
CA GLN A 546 1.43 -31.13 -7.63
C GLN A 546 2.48 -30.48 -6.73
N ARG A 547 3.46 -29.81 -7.30
CA ARG A 547 4.54 -29.13 -6.57
C ARG A 547 3.98 -28.07 -5.63
N LEU A 548 3.08 -27.22 -6.13
CA LEU A 548 2.44 -26.18 -5.33
C LEU A 548 1.65 -26.80 -4.16
N GLU A 549 0.85 -27.82 -4.43
CA GLU A 549 0.02 -28.47 -3.42
C GLU A 549 0.88 -29.15 -2.34
N GLU A 550 1.96 -29.84 -2.72
CA GLU A 550 2.88 -30.49 -1.78
C GLU A 550 3.58 -29.47 -0.90
N GLN A 551 4.05 -28.33 -1.43
CA GLN A 551 4.65 -27.25 -0.63
C GLN A 551 3.65 -26.66 0.38
N VAL A 552 2.43 -26.35 -0.06
CA VAL A 552 1.37 -25.81 0.81
C VAL A 552 1.02 -26.83 1.91
N ASN A 553 0.92 -28.11 1.58
CA ASN A 553 0.67 -29.16 2.55
C ASN A 553 1.75 -29.22 3.63
N VAL A 554 3.03 -29.15 3.25
CA VAL A 554 4.14 -29.13 4.21
C VAL A 554 4.02 -27.97 5.18
N ILE A 555 3.82 -26.74 4.69
CA ILE A 555 3.71 -25.55 5.54
C ILE A 555 2.52 -25.65 6.48
N LEU A 556 1.36 -26.10 5.97
CA LEU A 556 0.15 -26.29 6.78
C LEU A 556 0.30 -27.39 7.83
N ALA A 557 1.09 -28.44 7.56
CA ALA A 557 1.28 -29.55 8.47
C ALA A 557 2.16 -29.22 9.68
N ILE A 558 3.10 -28.28 9.55
CA ILE A 558 4.04 -27.91 10.63
C ILE A 558 3.30 -27.17 11.76
N PRO A 559 3.30 -27.70 13.01
CA PRO A 559 2.42 -27.20 14.07
C PRO A 559 2.69 -25.77 14.52
N TYR A 560 3.95 -25.34 14.56
CA TYR A 560 4.35 -24.02 15.07
C TYR A 560 4.21 -22.90 14.04
N ILE A 561 4.01 -23.23 12.75
CA ILE A 561 3.76 -22.23 11.69
C ILE A 561 2.33 -21.72 11.81
N THR A 562 2.16 -20.43 12.03
CA THR A 562 0.87 -19.76 12.31
C THR A 562 0.28 -19.02 11.12
N GLY A 563 0.95 -19.02 10.00
CA GLY A 563 0.51 -18.41 8.75
C GLY A 563 1.57 -18.53 7.67
N PHE A 564 1.18 -18.19 6.44
CA PHE A 564 2.08 -18.16 5.30
C PHE A 564 1.79 -16.97 4.37
N CYS A 565 2.77 -16.63 3.51
CA CYS A 565 2.57 -15.74 2.38
C CYS A 565 3.21 -16.36 1.13
N TYR A 566 2.40 -16.58 0.09
CA TYR A 566 2.83 -17.15 -1.19
C TYR A 566 3.39 -16.08 -2.12
N THR A 567 4.49 -16.35 -2.80
CA THR A 567 5.12 -15.48 -3.81
C THR A 567 4.75 -15.95 -5.20
N GLN A 568 3.86 -15.26 -5.97
CA GLN A 568 3.16 -14.01 -5.69
C GLN A 568 1.79 -13.97 -6.39
N ILE A 569 1.02 -12.88 -6.26
CA ILE A 569 -0.34 -12.80 -6.84
C ILE A 569 -0.31 -12.63 -8.36
N VAL A 570 0.46 -11.68 -8.89
CA VAL A 570 0.57 -11.39 -10.32
C VAL A 570 2.03 -11.44 -10.78
N ASP A 571 2.25 -11.80 -12.04
CA ASP A 571 3.54 -11.56 -12.68
C ASP A 571 3.83 -10.06 -12.69
N VAL A 572 5.11 -9.69 -12.58
CA VAL A 572 5.55 -8.30 -12.77
C VAL A 572 6.76 -8.30 -13.70
N GLU A 573 6.63 -7.66 -14.85
CA GLU A 573 7.68 -7.55 -15.86
C GLU A 573 8.39 -8.89 -16.14
N LEU A 574 9.63 -9.09 -15.69
CA LEU A 574 10.40 -10.32 -15.89
C LEU A 574 10.14 -11.39 -14.83
N GLU A 575 9.57 -11.05 -13.70
CA GLU A 575 9.22 -11.99 -12.65
C GLU A 575 7.91 -12.73 -12.99
N LYS A 576 8.00 -14.04 -13.32
CA LYS A 576 6.92 -14.85 -13.91
C LYS A 576 6.44 -15.97 -12.98
N ASN A 577 6.30 -15.69 -11.71
CA ASN A 577 5.85 -16.64 -10.68
C ASN A 577 4.47 -16.30 -10.08
N GLY A 578 3.76 -15.35 -10.68
CA GLY A 578 2.42 -14.97 -10.26
C GLY A 578 1.36 -16.04 -10.52
N ILE A 579 0.29 -16.05 -9.73
CA ILE A 579 -0.93 -16.84 -9.97
C ILE A 579 -1.68 -16.32 -11.20
N TYR A 580 -1.60 -15.01 -11.41
CA TYR A 580 -2.16 -14.33 -12.59
C TYR A 580 -1.04 -13.74 -13.44
N THR A 581 -1.34 -13.43 -14.71
CA THR A 581 -0.44 -12.68 -15.57
C THR A 581 -0.29 -11.24 -15.08
N TYR A 582 0.65 -10.48 -15.64
CA TYR A 582 0.80 -9.05 -15.33
C TYR A 582 -0.45 -8.24 -15.68
N ASP A 583 -1.19 -8.67 -16.70
CA ASP A 583 -2.48 -8.09 -17.11
C ASP A 583 -3.68 -8.62 -16.29
N ARG A 584 -3.44 -9.36 -15.19
CA ARG A 584 -4.45 -9.94 -14.30
C ARG A 584 -5.31 -11.03 -14.96
N GLU A 585 -4.83 -11.66 -16.02
CA GLU A 585 -5.47 -12.82 -16.63
C GLU A 585 -5.14 -14.10 -15.83
N ARG A 586 -6.09 -15.04 -15.78
CA ARG A 586 -5.89 -16.34 -15.09
C ARG A 586 -4.86 -17.18 -15.83
N LYS A 587 -3.84 -17.67 -15.14
CA LYS A 587 -2.85 -18.62 -15.65
C LYS A 587 -3.26 -20.08 -15.43
N PHE A 588 -4.15 -20.33 -14.49
CA PHE A 588 -4.48 -21.64 -13.93
C PHE A 588 -5.98 -21.87 -13.78
N ASP A 589 -6.36 -23.11 -13.48
CA ASP A 589 -7.68 -23.46 -12.95
C ASP A 589 -7.81 -22.90 -11.52
N MET A 590 -8.57 -21.84 -11.38
CA MET A 590 -8.70 -21.11 -10.12
C MET A 590 -9.45 -21.90 -9.04
N GLU A 591 -10.34 -22.83 -9.40
CA GLU A 591 -10.97 -23.72 -8.43
C GLU A 591 -9.95 -24.67 -7.80
N ARG A 592 -9.01 -25.19 -8.62
CA ARG A 592 -7.91 -26.04 -8.14
C ARG A 592 -6.94 -25.25 -7.26
N ILE A 593 -6.55 -24.04 -7.68
CA ILE A 593 -5.71 -23.13 -6.89
C ILE A 593 -6.36 -22.82 -5.53
N HIS A 594 -7.64 -22.44 -5.55
CA HIS A 594 -8.39 -22.15 -4.32
C HIS A 594 -8.38 -23.34 -3.35
N ARG A 595 -8.68 -24.55 -3.84
CA ARG A 595 -8.66 -25.77 -3.01
C ARG A 595 -7.28 -26.02 -2.39
N ILE A 596 -6.20 -25.76 -3.11
CA ILE A 596 -4.83 -25.93 -2.59
C ILE A 596 -4.60 -25.00 -1.40
N PHE A 597 -4.85 -23.68 -1.57
CA PHE A 597 -4.55 -22.70 -0.51
C PHE A 597 -5.54 -22.72 0.65
N THR A 598 -6.77 -23.22 0.46
CA THR A 598 -7.79 -23.29 1.51
C THR A 598 -7.87 -24.63 2.24
N LYS A 599 -7.00 -25.58 1.90
CA LYS A 599 -6.94 -26.91 2.54
C LYS A 599 -6.81 -26.78 4.07
N SER A 600 -7.45 -27.66 4.82
CA SER A 600 -7.32 -27.69 6.27
C SER A 600 -5.96 -28.23 6.71
N ARG A 601 -5.47 -27.79 7.87
CA ARG A 601 -4.20 -28.27 8.44
C ARG A 601 -4.22 -29.77 8.73
N GLU A 602 -5.38 -30.33 9.09
CA GLU A 602 -5.54 -31.75 9.34
C GLU A 602 -5.37 -32.58 8.06
N GLN A 603 -6.05 -32.17 6.96
CA GLN A 603 -5.90 -32.82 5.65
C GLN A 603 -4.44 -32.76 5.16
N ALA A 604 -3.82 -31.58 5.26
CA ALA A 604 -2.43 -31.37 4.86
C ALA A 604 -1.48 -32.29 5.62
N ARG A 605 -1.68 -32.46 6.94
CA ARG A 605 -0.86 -33.37 7.79
C ARG A 605 -0.99 -34.81 7.33
N GLN A 606 -2.21 -35.29 7.04
CA GLN A 606 -2.44 -36.66 6.56
C GLN A 606 -1.72 -36.91 5.22
N GLU A 607 -1.72 -35.93 4.33
CA GLU A 607 -1.03 -36.06 3.03
C GLU A 607 0.50 -36.04 3.19
N VAL A 608 1.03 -35.20 4.07
CA VAL A 608 2.48 -35.18 4.38
C VAL A 608 2.92 -36.48 5.04
N ASP A 609 2.18 -37.02 6.01
CA ASP A 609 2.48 -38.31 6.65
C ASP A 609 2.50 -39.45 5.64
N LYS A 610 1.61 -39.41 4.63
CA LYS A 610 1.59 -40.39 3.53
C LYS A 610 2.81 -40.23 2.63
N MET A 611 3.11 -39.01 2.20
CA MET A 611 4.26 -38.70 1.35
C MET A 611 5.58 -39.16 1.96
N LEU A 612 5.81 -38.89 3.24
CA LEU A 612 7.03 -39.33 3.96
C LEU A 612 7.15 -40.85 4.00
N LYS A 613 6.06 -41.58 4.30
CA LYS A 613 6.05 -43.06 4.31
C LYS A 613 6.31 -43.72 2.96
N GLU A 614 5.91 -43.05 1.86
CA GLU A 614 6.12 -43.57 0.51
C GLU A 614 7.56 -43.41 0.02
N ARG A 615 8.26 -42.37 0.48
CA ARG A 615 9.68 -42.14 0.15
C ARG A 615 10.67 -42.91 1.03
N ASP A 616 10.26 -43.33 2.21
CA ASP A 616 11.07 -44.21 3.11
C ASP A 616 11.08 -45.67 2.65
N LYS A 617 10.31 -46.04 1.61
CA LYS A 617 10.27 -47.36 0.98
C LYS A 617 11.15 -47.44 -0.26
#